data_94933340cf2b5452b74d0b0e7d820fd4
#
_entry.id   94933340cf2b5452b74d0b0e7d820fd4
#
_cell.length_a   1.000
_cell.length_b   1.000
_cell.length_c   1.000
_cell.angle_alpha   90.00
_cell.angle_beta   90.00
_cell.angle_gamma   90.00
#
_symmetry.space_group_name_H-M   'P 1'
#
loop_
_entity.id
_entity.type
_entity.pdbx_description
1 polymer ?
#
loop_
_entity_poly.entity_id
_entity_poly.type
_entity_poly.pdbx_seq_one_letter_code
_entity_poly.pdbx_strand_id
1 'polypeptide(L)'
;KRFFDACDNIKLRRGRLAAIQRMTLPVFFRLLYSSGIRTTEAVLLERDDVNLENGVVSIKRGKGYDQHYVVLHDTMLPLMRTYDGKIDGLIPNRRVFFPTPDDKPHPPVWVTYHFRALWQSCNSSHAIPYELTHNYAIENINSWTHQGFAVHDKLLALSKSMGHRQIESTLAYYSLTPAISDIIAYTDSEIEQSLILETDEKED
;
A
#
# COMPACT_ATOMS: atom_id res chain seq x y z
N LYS A 1 -6.92 7.28 -11.29
CA LYS A 1 -7.18 6.69 -12.62
C LYS A 1 -6.13 7.13 -13.64
N ARG A 2 -5.99 8.45 -13.95
CA ARG A 2 -5.05 8.97 -14.99
C ARG A 2 -3.60 8.46 -14.83
N PHE A 3 -3.10 8.37 -13.61
CA PHE A 3 -1.74 7.88 -13.34
C PHE A 3 -1.55 6.41 -13.78
N PHE A 4 -2.51 5.53 -13.47
CA PHE A 4 -2.42 4.13 -13.87
C PHE A 4 -2.61 3.95 -15.38
N ASP A 5 -3.44 4.78 -16.02
CA ASP A 5 -3.56 4.82 -17.47
C ASP A 5 -2.22 5.24 -18.12
N ALA A 6 -1.49 6.19 -17.52
CA ALA A 6 -0.14 6.58 -17.96
C ALA A 6 0.89 5.44 -17.77
N CYS A 7 0.79 4.67 -16.68
CA CYS A 7 1.64 3.50 -16.47
C CYS A 7 1.42 2.43 -17.55
N ASP A 8 0.15 2.15 -17.90
CA ASP A 8 -0.20 1.13 -18.89
C ASP A 8 0.23 1.52 -20.32
N ASN A 9 0.24 2.83 -20.60
CA ASN A 9 0.57 3.37 -21.92
C ASN A 9 1.98 3.98 -22.01
N ILE A 10 2.89 3.59 -21.09
CA ILE A 10 4.23 4.16 -21.04
C ILE A 10 4.99 3.93 -22.36
N LYS A 11 5.47 5.04 -22.94
CA LYS A 11 6.28 5.03 -24.17
C LYS A 11 7.76 4.97 -23.82
N LEU A 12 8.37 3.81 -23.99
CA LEU A 12 9.79 3.59 -23.79
C LEU A 12 10.47 3.19 -25.10
N ARG A 13 11.76 3.48 -25.21
CA ARG A 13 12.58 3.03 -26.35
C ARG A 13 12.55 1.50 -26.47
N ARG A 14 12.89 0.97 -27.65
CA ARG A 14 12.98 -0.50 -27.85
C ARG A 14 14.18 -1.05 -27.09
N GLY A 15 14.09 -2.32 -26.66
CA GLY A 15 15.16 -3.03 -25.97
C GLY A 15 14.66 -3.83 -24.78
N ARG A 16 15.52 -4.73 -24.27
CA ARG A 16 15.19 -5.65 -23.16
C ARG A 16 14.78 -4.90 -21.90
N LEU A 17 15.55 -3.88 -21.51
CA LEU A 17 15.23 -3.04 -20.36
C LEU A 17 13.85 -2.39 -20.50
N ALA A 18 13.56 -1.80 -21.66
CA ALA A 18 12.27 -1.17 -21.90
C ALA A 18 11.10 -2.16 -21.90
N ALA A 19 11.33 -3.41 -22.36
CA ALA A 19 10.32 -4.46 -22.28
C ALA A 19 10.02 -4.83 -20.82
N ILE A 20 11.04 -5.00 -20.00
CA ILE A 20 10.90 -5.27 -18.56
C ILE A 20 10.17 -4.11 -17.88
N GLN A 21 10.58 -2.87 -18.10
CA GLN A 21 9.97 -1.69 -17.48
C GLN A 21 8.48 -1.51 -17.84
N ARG A 22 8.10 -1.77 -19.12
CA ARG A 22 6.69 -1.72 -19.53
C ARG A 22 5.80 -2.71 -18.78
N MET A 23 6.34 -3.85 -18.39
CA MET A 23 5.61 -4.83 -17.60
C MET A 23 5.67 -4.53 -16.09
N THR A 24 6.82 -4.05 -15.62
CA THR A 24 7.06 -3.82 -14.20
C THR A 24 6.31 -2.59 -13.66
N LEU A 25 6.39 -1.45 -14.33
CA LEU A 25 5.88 -0.18 -13.79
C LEU A 25 4.37 -0.19 -13.49
N PRO A 26 3.50 -0.73 -14.39
CA PRO A 26 2.07 -0.81 -14.10
C PRO A 26 1.74 -1.66 -12.88
N VAL A 27 2.44 -2.78 -12.72
CA VAL A 27 2.21 -3.72 -11.61
C VAL A 27 2.80 -3.20 -10.31
N PHE A 28 4.02 -2.66 -10.37
CA PHE A 28 4.73 -2.11 -9.21
C PHE A 28 3.95 -0.98 -8.52
N PHE A 29 3.50 0.01 -9.29
CA PHE A 29 2.76 1.14 -8.70
C PHE A 29 1.36 0.76 -8.23
N ARG A 30 0.70 -0.22 -8.88
CA ARG A 30 -0.57 -0.77 -8.38
C ARG A 30 -0.38 -1.55 -7.08
N LEU A 31 0.72 -2.29 -6.94
CA LEU A 31 1.04 -2.97 -5.70
C LEU A 31 1.19 -1.96 -4.55
N LEU A 32 1.96 -0.89 -4.72
CA LEU A 32 2.10 0.16 -3.70
C LEU A 32 0.74 0.75 -3.30
N TYR A 33 -0.10 1.04 -4.29
CA TYR A 33 -1.42 1.66 -4.09
C TYR A 33 -2.41 0.73 -3.39
N SER A 34 -2.41 -0.57 -3.71
CA SER A 34 -3.42 -1.52 -3.26
C SER A 34 -3.05 -2.29 -2.00
N SER A 35 -1.81 -2.19 -1.53
CA SER A 35 -1.32 -2.99 -0.40
C SER A 35 -0.65 -2.18 0.72
N GLY A 36 -0.36 -0.92 0.49
CA GLY A 36 0.35 -0.08 1.46
C GLY A 36 1.81 -0.47 1.72
N ILE A 37 2.38 -1.41 0.95
CA ILE A 37 3.79 -1.79 1.03
C ILE A 37 4.69 -0.58 0.75
N ARG A 38 5.80 -0.47 1.49
CA ARG A 38 6.76 0.62 1.26
C ARG A 38 7.53 0.43 -0.04
N THR A 39 7.90 1.53 -0.69
CA THR A 39 8.69 1.50 -1.94
C THR A 39 9.98 0.70 -1.81
N THR A 40 10.68 0.83 -0.68
CA THR A 40 11.92 0.08 -0.39
C THR A 40 11.68 -1.41 -0.19
N GLU A 41 10.56 -1.80 0.39
CA GLU A 41 10.16 -3.19 0.56
C GLU A 41 9.81 -3.81 -0.79
N ALA A 42 9.01 -3.10 -1.60
CA ALA A 42 8.58 -3.58 -2.91
C ALA A 42 9.75 -3.81 -3.88
N VAL A 43 10.78 -2.95 -3.89
CA VAL A 43 11.97 -3.16 -4.76
C VAL A 43 12.86 -4.32 -4.30
N LEU A 44 12.79 -4.70 -3.03
CA LEU A 44 13.58 -5.77 -2.44
C LEU A 44 12.85 -7.12 -2.43
N LEU A 45 11.60 -7.19 -2.88
CA LEU A 45 10.84 -8.44 -2.93
C LEU A 45 11.61 -9.49 -3.75
N GLU A 46 11.78 -10.65 -3.16
CA GLU A 46 12.22 -11.85 -3.84
C GLU A 46 11.01 -12.65 -4.33
N ARG A 47 11.20 -13.50 -5.32
CA ARG A 47 10.10 -14.31 -5.86
C ARG A 47 9.50 -15.23 -4.81
N ASP A 48 10.35 -15.79 -3.93
CA ASP A 48 9.95 -16.66 -2.84
C ASP A 48 9.18 -15.93 -1.70
N ASP A 49 9.22 -14.60 -1.69
CA ASP A 49 8.44 -13.79 -0.76
C ASP A 49 6.97 -13.65 -1.20
N VAL A 50 6.66 -13.99 -2.45
CA VAL A 50 5.34 -13.74 -3.06
C VAL A 50 4.65 -15.08 -3.35
N ASN A 51 3.69 -15.44 -2.48
CA ASN A 51 2.85 -16.61 -2.75
C ASN A 51 1.69 -16.22 -3.68
N LEU A 52 1.85 -16.56 -4.95
CA LEU A 52 0.83 -16.28 -5.98
C LEU A 52 -0.36 -17.27 -5.97
N GLU A 53 -0.34 -18.31 -5.15
CA GLU A 53 -1.48 -19.23 -5.01
C GLU A 53 -2.53 -18.62 -4.10
N ASN A 54 -2.12 -18.13 -2.93
CA ASN A 54 -3.01 -17.59 -1.91
C ASN A 54 -2.99 -16.06 -1.79
N GLY A 55 -2.16 -15.36 -2.58
CA GLY A 55 -2.08 -13.89 -2.57
C GLY A 55 -1.41 -13.28 -1.35
N VAL A 56 -0.53 -14.01 -0.66
CA VAL A 56 0.21 -13.50 0.50
C VAL A 56 1.63 -13.12 0.11
N VAL A 57 2.04 -11.92 0.51
CA VAL A 57 3.42 -11.41 0.36
C VAL A 57 4.08 -11.33 1.73
N SER A 58 5.23 -11.97 1.89
CA SER A 58 6.04 -11.97 3.12
C SER A 58 7.11 -10.89 3.03
N ILE A 59 7.00 -9.84 3.83
CA ILE A 59 7.98 -8.76 3.89
C ILE A 59 9.04 -9.11 4.93
N LYS A 60 10.16 -9.65 4.46
CA LYS A 60 11.27 -10.13 5.30
C LYS A 60 12.31 -9.07 5.62
N ARG A 61 12.38 -8.00 4.81
CA ARG A 61 13.46 -7.01 4.84
C ARG A 61 12.92 -5.59 4.86
N GLY A 62 13.17 -4.91 5.94
CA GLY A 62 12.98 -3.48 6.09
C GLY A 62 14.02 -2.94 7.07
N LYS A 63 14.51 -1.71 6.89
CA LYS A 63 15.46 -1.08 7.82
C LYS A 63 14.83 -0.99 9.22
N GLY A 64 15.17 -1.94 10.11
CA GLY A 64 14.72 -1.92 11.50
C GLY A 64 13.24 -2.19 11.73
N TYR A 65 12.54 -2.80 10.77
CA TYR A 65 11.13 -3.19 10.88
C TYR A 65 11.00 -4.69 11.02
N ASP A 66 10.00 -5.11 11.78
CA ASP A 66 9.69 -6.52 11.96
C ASP A 66 9.10 -7.11 10.68
N GLN A 67 9.31 -8.41 10.50
CA GLN A 67 8.68 -9.16 9.42
C GLN A 67 7.16 -9.01 9.52
N HIS A 68 6.51 -8.76 8.39
CA HIS A 68 5.05 -8.70 8.32
C HIS A 68 4.53 -9.28 7.01
N TYR A 69 3.23 -9.52 6.96
CA TYR A 69 2.56 -10.08 5.80
C TYR A 69 1.58 -9.08 5.22
N VAL A 70 1.51 -9.07 3.89
CA VAL A 70 0.55 -8.29 3.12
C VAL A 70 -0.32 -9.25 2.34
N VAL A 71 -1.63 -9.09 2.43
CA VAL A 71 -2.59 -9.84 1.60
C VAL A 71 -2.93 -9.01 0.38
N LEU A 72 -2.75 -9.59 -0.80
CA LEU A 72 -3.06 -8.94 -2.07
C LEU A 72 -4.58 -8.85 -2.26
N HIS A 73 -5.03 -7.71 -2.75
CA HIS A 73 -6.41 -7.56 -3.18
C HIS A 73 -6.72 -8.50 -4.36
N ASP A 74 -7.96 -8.98 -4.45
CA ASP A 74 -8.40 -9.95 -5.47
C ASP A 74 -8.10 -9.53 -6.91
N THR A 75 -8.13 -8.22 -7.19
CA THR A 75 -7.77 -7.69 -8.51
C THR A 75 -6.26 -7.64 -8.76
N MET A 76 -5.46 -7.61 -7.69
CA MET A 76 -3.99 -7.51 -7.79
C MET A 76 -3.35 -8.87 -8.06
N LEU A 77 -3.89 -9.93 -7.48
CA LEU A 77 -3.34 -11.28 -7.61
C LEU A 77 -3.27 -11.78 -9.07
N PRO A 78 -4.33 -11.69 -9.90
CA PRO A 78 -4.25 -12.06 -11.32
C PRO A 78 -3.23 -11.23 -12.10
N LEU A 79 -3.11 -9.93 -11.77
CA LEU A 79 -2.15 -9.04 -12.40
C LEU A 79 -0.71 -9.46 -12.09
N MET A 80 -0.41 -9.80 -10.84
CA MET A 80 0.90 -10.28 -10.42
C MET A 80 1.24 -11.65 -11.01
N ARG A 81 0.28 -12.57 -11.12
CA ARG A 81 0.47 -13.85 -11.83
C ARG A 81 0.82 -13.65 -13.31
N THR A 82 0.10 -12.76 -13.98
CA THR A 82 0.37 -12.43 -15.39
C THR A 82 1.75 -11.80 -15.56
N TYR A 83 2.11 -10.90 -14.65
CA TYR A 83 3.42 -10.27 -14.61
C TYR A 83 4.54 -11.30 -14.41
N ASP A 84 4.40 -12.16 -13.40
CA ASP A 84 5.39 -13.18 -13.05
C ASP A 84 5.71 -14.09 -14.24
N GLY A 85 4.68 -14.62 -14.90
CA GLY A 85 4.86 -15.47 -16.09
C GLY A 85 5.53 -14.76 -17.27
N LYS A 86 5.18 -13.48 -17.51
CA LYS A 86 5.80 -12.69 -18.60
C LYS A 86 7.27 -12.37 -18.32
N ILE A 87 7.60 -12.00 -17.09
CA ILE A 87 8.98 -11.69 -16.70
C ILE A 87 9.82 -12.96 -16.65
N ASP A 88 9.26 -14.08 -16.23
CA ASP A 88 9.96 -15.38 -16.23
C ASP A 88 10.41 -15.79 -17.65
N GLY A 89 9.60 -15.48 -18.67
CA GLY A 89 10.01 -15.66 -20.07
C GLY A 89 11.18 -14.79 -20.54
N LEU A 90 11.45 -13.66 -19.86
CA LEU A 90 12.59 -12.77 -20.18
C LEU A 90 13.81 -13.02 -19.29
N ILE A 91 13.58 -13.37 -18.03
CA ILE A 91 14.60 -13.61 -17.00
C ILE A 91 14.25 -14.91 -16.28
N PRO A 92 14.52 -16.08 -16.88
CA PRO A 92 14.22 -17.37 -16.26
C PRO A 92 15.01 -17.56 -14.95
N ASN A 93 14.39 -18.24 -13.97
CA ASN A 93 14.99 -18.54 -12.66
C ASN A 93 15.45 -17.30 -11.88
N ARG A 94 14.84 -16.16 -12.12
CA ARG A 94 15.16 -14.93 -11.39
C ARG A 94 14.89 -15.07 -9.90
N ARG A 95 15.69 -14.38 -9.11
CA ARG A 95 15.52 -14.29 -7.65
C ARG A 95 14.63 -13.11 -7.27
N VAL A 96 14.84 -11.95 -7.89
CA VAL A 96 14.11 -10.70 -7.58
C VAL A 96 12.74 -10.71 -8.23
N PHE A 97 11.69 -10.33 -7.50
CA PHE A 97 10.34 -10.29 -8.06
C PHE A 97 10.18 -9.19 -9.13
N PHE A 98 10.66 -7.98 -8.83
CA PHE A 98 10.74 -6.85 -9.77
C PHE A 98 12.20 -6.61 -10.21
N PRO A 99 12.74 -7.38 -11.16
CA PRO A 99 14.17 -7.40 -11.43
C PRO A 99 14.60 -6.29 -12.40
N THR A 100 15.86 -5.90 -12.29
CA THR A 100 16.61 -5.35 -13.42
C THR A 100 16.91 -6.45 -14.46
N PRO A 101 17.43 -6.13 -15.67
CA PRO A 101 17.86 -7.15 -16.65
C PRO A 101 18.89 -8.16 -16.11
N ASP A 102 19.63 -7.80 -15.06
CA ASP A 102 20.68 -8.60 -14.42
C ASP A 102 20.21 -9.27 -13.13
N ASP A 103 18.91 -9.42 -12.95
CA ASP A 103 18.28 -10.00 -11.75
C ASP A 103 18.72 -9.33 -10.44
N LYS A 104 18.79 -8.00 -10.43
CA LYS A 104 19.08 -7.20 -9.24
C LYS A 104 17.89 -6.34 -8.85
N PRO A 105 17.76 -5.98 -7.56
CA PRO A 105 16.79 -4.98 -7.13
C PRO A 105 17.05 -3.63 -7.81
N HIS A 106 15.98 -2.89 -8.11
CA HIS A 106 16.10 -1.52 -8.58
C HIS A 106 16.65 -0.61 -7.48
N PRO A 107 17.49 0.39 -7.81
CA PRO A 107 17.91 1.38 -6.83
C PRO A 107 16.72 2.27 -6.42
N PRO A 108 16.73 2.83 -5.19
CA PRO A 108 15.62 3.67 -4.71
C PRO A 108 15.27 4.84 -5.64
N VAL A 109 16.27 5.43 -6.28
CA VAL A 109 16.08 6.54 -7.24
C VAL A 109 15.24 6.12 -8.45
N TRP A 110 15.22 4.84 -8.83
CA TRP A 110 14.42 4.33 -9.94
C TRP A 110 12.92 4.55 -9.72
N VAL A 111 12.45 4.27 -8.50
CA VAL A 111 11.04 4.46 -8.15
C VAL A 111 10.64 5.93 -8.27
N THR A 112 11.44 6.82 -7.66
CA THR A 112 11.18 8.26 -7.69
C THR A 112 11.24 8.82 -9.11
N TYR A 113 12.21 8.38 -9.92
CA TYR A 113 12.36 8.82 -11.31
C TYR A 113 11.14 8.45 -12.16
N HIS A 114 10.75 7.18 -12.16
CA HIS A 114 9.62 6.71 -12.97
C HIS A 114 8.27 7.25 -12.47
N PHE A 115 8.09 7.33 -11.15
CA PHE A 115 6.89 7.93 -10.59
C PHE A 115 6.74 9.39 -11.04
N ARG A 116 7.79 10.21 -10.90
CA ARG A 116 7.77 11.61 -11.29
C ARG A 116 7.46 11.77 -12.78
N ALA A 117 8.14 11.02 -13.63
CA ALA A 117 7.93 11.09 -15.08
C ALA A 117 6.49 10.75 -15.47
N LEU A 118 5.93 9.68 -14.90
CA LEU A 118 4.55 9.25 -15.15
C LEU A 118 3.53 10.22 -14.54
N TRP A 119 3.77 10.69 -13.32
CA TRP A 119 2.88 11.64 -12.65
C TRP A 119 2.77 12.95 -13.41
N GLN A 120 3.90 13.55 -13.79
CA GLN A 120 3.95 14.80 -14.54
C GLN A 120 3.37 14.68 -15.95
N SER A 121 3.33 13.49 -16.54
CA SER A 121 2.70 13.28 -17.85
C SER A 121 1.17 13.41 -17.83
N CYS A 122 0.55 13.33 -16.66
CA CYS A 122 -0.92 13.29 -16.52
C CYS A 122 -1.49 14.18 -15.41
N ASN A 123 -0.63 14.83 -14.60
CA ASN A 123 -1.02 15.72 -13.52
C ASN A 123 -0.14 16.97 -13.49
N SER A 124 -0.70 18.08 -13.02
CA SER A 124 0.00 19.36 -12.84
C SER A 124 0.52 19.56 -11.40
N SER A 125 0.00 18.80 -10.42
CA SER A 125 0.41 18.86 -9.02
C SER A 125 1.71 18.10 -8.77
N HIS A 126 2.40 18.44 -7.68
CA HIS A 126 3.52 17.65 -7.19
C HIS A 126 3.00 16.47 -6.38
N ALA A 127 3.65 15.30 -6.54
CA ALA A 127 3.43 14.11 -5.71
C ALA A 127 4.73 13.30 -5.59
N ILE A 128 4.79 12.46 -4.59
CA ILE A 128 5.89 11.50 -4.35
C ILE A 128 5.36 10.06 -4.30
N PRO A 129 6.19 9.05 -4.59
CA PRO A 129 5.74 7.64 -4.61
C PRO A 129 5.09 7.18 -3.30
N TYR A 130 5.53 7.73 -2.17
CA TYR A 130 5.05 7.37 -0.85
C TYR A 130 3.58 7.76 -0.63
N GLU A 131 3.05 8.70 -1.39
CA GLU A 131 1.62 9.07 -1.35
C GLU A 131 0.70 7.93 -1.80
N LEU A 132 1.19 6.97 -2.59
CA LEU A 132 0.42 5.76 -2.92
C LEU A 132 0.16 4.91 -1.66
N THR A 133 1.19 4.76 -0.81
CA THR A 133 1.10 4.06 0.48
C THR A 133 0.21 4.82 1.47
N HIS A 134 0.33 6.15 1.51
CA HIS A 134 -0.56 7.01 2.31
C HIS A 134 -2.01 6.87 1.89
N ASN A 135 -2.27 6.90 0.58
CA ASN A 135 -3.62 6.77 0.05
C ASN A 135 -4.25 5.41 0.43
N TYR A 136 -3.46 4.33 0.43
CA TYR A 136 -3.94 3.03 0.90
C TYR A 136 -4.44 3.10 2.35
N ALA A 137 -3.69 3.73 3.25
CA ALA A 137 -4.09 3.90 4.64
C ALA A 137 -5.37 4.73 4.77
N ILE A 138 -5.43 5.88 4.09
CA ILE A 138 -6.56 6.80 4.12
C ILE A 138 -7.84 6.14 3.57
N GLU A 139 -7.76 5.45 2.44
CA GLU A 139 -8.90 4.76 1.82
C GLU A 139 -9.43 3.64 2.72
N ASN A 140 -8.55 2.87 3.35
CA ASN A 140 -8.96 1.84 4.31
C ASN A 140 -9.70 2.47 5.50
N ILE A 141 -9.13 3.50 6.12
CA ILE A 141 -9.73 4.19 7.26
C ILE A 141 -11.09 4.79 6.86
N ASN A 142 -11.19 5.47 5.73
CA ASN A 142 -12.45 6.03 5.23
C ASN A 142 -13.52 4.95 4.97
N SER A 143 -13.12 3.75 4.55
CA SER A 143 -14.06 2.66 4.29
C SER A 143 -14.70 2.09 5.56
N TRP A 144 -14.16 2.40 6.74
CA TRP A 144 -14.66 1.93 8.04
C TRP A 144 -15.66 2.87 8.70
N THR A 145 -15.93 4.02 8.10
CA THR A 145 -16.94 4.95 8.55
C THR A 145 -18.28 4.21 8.75
N HIS A 146 -18.89 4.34 9.93
CA HIS A 146 -20.12 3.65 10.35
C HIS A 146 -19.99 2.18 10.78
N GLN A 147 -18.78 1.64 11.05
CA GLN A 147 -18.58 0.25 11.46
C GLN A 147 -18.36 0.06 12.99
N GLY A 148 -18.56 1.09 13.79
CA GLY A 148 -18.57 1.02 15.27
C GLY A 148 -17.26 0.47 15.87
N PHE A 149 -17.38 -0.36 16.91
CA PHE A 149 -16.24 -0.91 17.67
C PHE A 149 -15.21 -1.73 16.86
N ALA A 150 -15.56 -2.21 15.67
CA ALA A 150 -14.63 -2.93 14.79
C ALA A 150 -13.49 -2.04 14.26
N VAL A 151 -13.54 -0.73 14.44
CA VAL A 151 -12.52 0.22 13.95
C VAL A 151 -11.17 -0.02 14.63
N HIS A 152 -11.14 -0.30 15.94
CA HIS A 152 -9.88 -0.54 16.66
C HIS A 152 -9.12 -1.76 16.12
N ASP A 153 -9.80 -2.89 15.96
CA ASP A 153 -9.19 -4.12 15.44
C ASP A 153 -8.71 -3.94 14.00
N LYS A 154 -9.47 -3.23 13.19
CA LYS A 154 -9.10 -2.89 11.80
C LYS A 154 -7.90 -1.98 11.74
N LEU A 155 -7.81 -0.99 12.62
CA LEU A 155 -6.66 -0.09 12.73
C LEU A 155 -5.40 -0.85 13.13
N LEU A 156 -5.52 -1.79 14.07
CA LEU A 156 -4.42 -2.67 14.47
C LEU A 156 -3.99 -3.58 13.32
N ALA A 157 -4.94 -4.16 12.58
CA ALA A 157 -4.66 -4.98 11.40
C ALA A 157 -3.97 -4.16 10.30
N LEU A 158 -4.44 -2.94 10.03
CA LEU A 158 -3.81 -2.01 9.09
C LEU A 158 -2.38 -1.66 9.52
N SER A 159 -2.18 -1.34 10.80
CA SER A 159 -0.87 -1.03 11.37
C SER A 159 0.11 -2.18 11.14
N LYS A 160 -0.31 -3.41 11.40
CA LYS A 160 0.49 -4.62 11.19
C LYS A 160 0.78 -4.87 9.71
N SER A 161 -0.21 -4.72 8.83
CA SER A 161 -0.03 -4.92 7.38
C SER A 161 0.91 -3.89 6.74
N MET A 162 0.96 -2.67 7.28
CA MET A 162 1.90 -1.62 6.86
C MET A 162 3.28 -1.72 7.55
N GLY A 163 3.49 -2.72 8.42
CA GLY A 163 4.72 -2.93 9.17
C GLY A 163 5.06 -1.77 10.10
N HIS A 164 4.06 -1.13 10.71
CA HIS A 164 4.28 -0.11 11.74
C HIS A 164 4.57 -0.78 13.07
N ARG A 165 5.66 -0.40 13.74
CA ARG A 165 6.01 -0.87 15.09
C ARG A 165 5.08 -0.30 16.15
N GLN A 166 4.65 0.92 15.94
CA GLN A 166 3.80 1.67 16.86
C GLN A 166 2.52 2.07 16.13
N ILE A 167 1.39 1.88 16.78
CA ILE A 167 0.07 2.18 16.24
C ILE A 167 -0.09 3.68 15.94
N GLU A 168 0.64 4.53 16.66
CA GLU A 168 0.67 5.98 16.50
C GLU A 168 1.03 6.40 15.08
N SER A 169 1.90 5.62 14.41
CA SER A 169 2.23 5.84 12.99
C SER A 169 1.02 5.63 12.07
N THR A 170 0.06 4.81 12.47
CA THR A 170 -1.20 4.60 11.74
C THR A 170 -2.25 5.63 12.17
N LEU A 171 -2.27 5.98 13.46
CA LEU A 171 -3.16 7.02 13.99
C LEU A 171 -2.92 8.40 13.36
N ALA A 172 -1.69 8.68 12.90
CA ALA A 172 -1.40 9.90 12.17
C ALA A 172 -2.25 10.04 10.89
N TYR A 173 -2.63 8.94 10.25
CA TYR A 173 -3.56 8.98 9.10
C TYR A 173 -5.00 9.24 9.54
N TYR A 174 -5.35 8.84 10.74
CA TYR A 174 -6.66 9.03 11.33
C TYR A 174 -6.99 10.52 11.50
N SER A 175 -6.02 11.31 11.95
CA SER A 175 -6.17 12.77 12.11
C SER A 175 -6.28 13.52 10.78
N LEU A 176 -5.94 12.89 9.65
CA LEU A 176 -6.03 13.49 8.32
C LEU A 176 -7.40 13.25 7.64
N THR A 177 -8.28 12.48 8.26
CA THR A 177 -9.56 12.08 7.68
C THR A 177 -10.71 12.83 8.35
N PRO A 178 -11.36 13.82 7.67
CA PRO A 178 -12.44 14.62 8.25
C PRO A 178 -13.64 13.79 8.74
N ALA A 179 -13.94 12.68 8.06
CA ALA A 179 -15.05 11.79 8.40
C ALA A 179 -14.97 11.15 9.79
N ILE A 180 -13.80 11.19 10.44
CA ILE A 180 -13.55 10.59 11.74
C ILE A 180 -13.66 11.59 12.87
N SER A 181 -13.45 12.87 12.61
CA SER A 181 -13.71 13.93 13.57
C SER A 181 -15.15 13.86 14.09
N ASP A 182 -16.10 13.56 13.19
CA ASP A 182 -17.53 13.44 13.53
C ASP A 182 -17.82 12.17 14.36
N ILE A 183 -17.07 11.07 14.15
CA ILE A 183 -17.21 9.82 14.92
C ILE A 183 -16.66 9.99 16.34
N ILE A 184 -15.53 10.67 16.51
CA ILE A 184 -14.95 10.95 17.83
C ILE A 184 -15.91 11.85 18.61
N ALA A 185 -16.42 12.92 17.99
CA ALA A 185 -17.38 13.81 18.62
C ALA A 185 -18.69 13.09 19.02
N TYR A 186 -19.15 12.13 18.22
CA TYR A 186 -20.33 11.31 18.55
C TYR A 186 -20.04 10.34 19.70
N THR A 187 -18.87 9.67 19.70
CA THR A 187 -18.48 8.71 20.76
C THR A 187 -18.25 9.43 22.08
N ASP A 188 -17.62 10.60 22.07
CA ASP A 188 -17.42 11.41 23.27
C ASP A 188 -18.76 11.87 23.85
N SER A 189 -19.72 12.23 23.01
CA SER A 189 -21.09 12.63 23.47
C SER A 189 -21.87 11.46 24.05
N GLU A 190 -21.74 10.24 23.53
CA GLU A 190 -22.38 9.04 24.12
C GLU A 190 -21.74 8.64 25.45
N ILE A 191 -20.41 8.77 25.60
CA ILE A 191 -19.71 8.51 26.86
C ILE A 191 -20.10 9.56 27.91
N GLU A 192 -20.16 10.85 27.56
CA GLU A 192 -20.63 11.88 28.47
C GLU A 192 -22.09 11.65 28.92
N GLN A 193 -22.98 11.27 28.02
CA GLN A 193 -24.36 10.93 28.36
C GLN A 193 -24.47 9.71 29.26
N SER A 194 -23.67 8.67 29.03
CA SER A 194 -23.68 7.47 29.89
C SER A 194 -23.15 7.75 31.30
N LEU A 195 -22.15 8.62 31.43
CA LEU A 195 -21.59 9.05 32.71
C LEU A 195 -22.56 9.90 33.52
N ILE A 196 -23.35 10.76 32.85
CA ILE A 196 -24.39 11.59 33.49
C ILE A 196 -25.51 10.70 34.02
N LEU A 197 -25.97 9.69 33.28
CA LEU A 197 -27.01 8.76 33.71
C LEU A 197 -26.59 7.92 34.92
N GLU A 198 -25.31 7.52 35.01
CA GLU A 198 -24.78 6.76 36.19
C GLU A 198 -24.62 7.63 37.45
N THR A 199 -24.53 8.96 37.32
CA THR A 199 -24.46 9.88 38.47
C THR A 199 -25.86 10.18 39.04
N ASP A 200 -26.87 10.25 38.21
CA ASP A 200 -28.24 10.50 38.66
C ASP A 200 -28.90 9.29 39.36
N GLU A 201 -28.44 8.06 39.06
CA GLU A 201 -28.91 6.84 39.78
C GLU A 201 -28.29 6.63 41.16
N LYS A 202 -27.30 7.42 41.56
CA LYS A 202 -26.62 7.29 42.86
C LYS A 202 -27.01 8.34 43.88
N GLU A 203 -27.95 9.25 43.56
CA GLU A 203 -28.46 10.29 44.47
C GLU A 203 -29.88 10.03 44.99
N ASP A 204 -30.49 8.87 44.72
CA ASP A 204 -31.74 8.37 45.35
C ASP A 204 -31.38 7.20 46.35
#